data_c4c7a3165c2ffa6819c0f5a52c14dc48
#
_entry.id   c4c7a3165c2ffa6819c0f5a52c14dc48
#
_cell.length_a   1.000
_cell.length_b   1.000
_cell.length_c   1.000
_cell.angle_alpha   90.00
_cell.angle_beta   90.00
_cell.angle_gamma   90.00
#
_symmetry.space_group_name_H-M   'P 1'
#
loop_
_entity.id
_entity.type
_entity.pdbx_description
1 polymer ?
#
loop_
_entity_poly.entity_id
_entity_poly.type
_entity_poly.pdbx_seq_one_letter_code
_entity_poly.pdbx_strand_id
1 'polypeptide(L)'
;LIYALLTCGSTSALCVYILHKVAGPLYRMELVLDQYRSGAPTRTVSFRNGDQIRALAQAFNLWIGTLRRDRHRWLATMKDAERHCLQDEATCRAEMEEALRKVAEDMARYH
;
A
#
# COMPACT_ATOMS: atom_id res chain seq x y z
N LEU A 1 33.90 0.33 -36.35
CA LEU A 1 34.35 0.33 -34.95
C LEU A 1 33.80 1.55 -34.18
N ILE A 2 34.05 2.76 -34.68
CA ILE A 2 33.57 4.01 -34.05
C ILE A 2 32.05 4.06 -33.94
N TYR A 3 31.35 3.61 -34.99
CA TYR A 3 29.87 3.54 -34.98
C TYR A 3 29.33 2.58 -33.93
N ALA A 4 29.97 1.42 -33.77
CA ALA A 4 29.60 0.45 -32.74
C ALA A 4 29.82 0.98 -31.31
N LEU A 5 30.89 1.72 -31.07
CA LEU A 5 31.17 2.34 -29.78
C LEU A 5 30.16 3.44 -29.45
N LEU A 6 29.78 4.28 -30.42
CA LEU A 6 28.79 5.33 -30.25
C LEU A 6 27.42 4.76 -29.95
N THR A 7 26.99 3.72 -30.67
CA THR A 7 25.67 3.09 -30.41
C THR A 7 25.63 2.39 -29.05
N CYS A 8 26.70 1.70 -28.67
CA CYS A 8 26.81 1.06 -27.36
C CYS A 8 26.80 2.09 -26.22
N GLY A 9 27.56 3.16 -26.37
CA GLY A 9 27.60 4.25 -25.39
C GLY A 9 26.24 4.95 -25.21
N SER A 10 25.56 5.26 -26.30
CA SER A 10 24.24 5.92 -26.25
C SER A 10 23.17 5.01 -25.64
N THR A 11 23.20 3.71 -25.96
CA THR A 11 22.26 2.75 -25.39
C THR A 11 22.48 2.56 -23.89
N SER A 12 23.76 2.48 -23.46
CA SER A 12 24.09 2.37 -22.05
C SER A 12 23.65 3.61 -21.25
N ALA A 13 23.90 4.81 -21.78
CA ALA A 13 23.47 6.05 -21.16
C ALA A 13 21.94 6.14 -21.03
N LEU A 14 21.21 5.71 -22.06
CA LEU A 14 19.75 5.66 -22.04
C LEU A 14 19.23 4.66 -21.01
N CYS A 15 19.82 3.47 -20.93
CA CYS A 15 19.45 2.48 -19.92
C CYS A 15 19.68 2.98 -18.49
N VAL A 16 20.82 3.59 -18.21
CA VAL A 16 21.12 4.17 -16.90
C VAL A 16 20.13 5.29 -16.56
N TYR A 17 19.82 6.15 -17.53
CA TYR A 17 18.83 7.22 -17.34
C TYR A 17 17.43 6.68 -17.00
N ILE A 18 16.96 5.67 -17.73
CA ILE A 18 15.65 5.02 -17.47
C ILE A 18 15.66 4.35 -16.09
N LEU A 19 16.71 3.59 -15.78
CA LEU A 19 16.84 2.92 -14.48
C LEU A 19 16.78 3.93 -13.32
N HIS A 20 17.47 5.04 -13.41
CA HIS A 20 17.41 6.07 -12.38
C HIS A 20 16.04 6.72 -12.24
N LYS A 21 15.33 6.93 -13.35
CA LYS A 21 13.97 7.50 -13.33
C LYS A 21 12.91 6.56 -12.79
N VAL A 22 13.09 5.27 -12.95
CA VAL A 22 12.11 4.24 -12.54
C VAL A 22 12.44 3.64 -11.17
N ALA A 23 13.71 3.34 -10.92
CA ALA A 23 14.15 2.71 -9.68
C ALA A 23 13.90 3.58 -8.43
N GLY A 24 14.10 4.88 -8.52
CA GLY A 24 13.87 5.80 -7.40
C GLY A 24 12.44 5.75 -6.86
N PRO A 25 11.42 5.96 -7.70
CA PRO A 25 10.03 5.85 -7.32
C PRO A 25 9.63 4.45 -6.81
N LEU A 26 10.12 3.40 -7.45
CA LEU A 26 9.84 2.02 -7.00
C LEU A 26 10.38 1.74 -5.61
N TYR A 27 11.59 2.17 -5.30
CA TYR A 27 12.16 2.03 -3.97
C TYR A 27 11.32 2.75 -2.90
N ARG A 28 10.79 3.92 -3.22
CA ARG A 28 9.90 4.64 -2.29
C ARG A 28 8.58 3.91 -2.05
N MET A 29 8.01 3.28 -3.08
CA MET A 29 6.82 2.45 -2.93
C MET A 29 7.08 1.23 -2.05
N GLU A 30 8.22 0.56 -2.24
CA GLU A 30 8.66 -0.56 -1.40
C GLU A 30 8.77 -0.15 0.07
N LEU A 31 9.38 1.00 0.35
CA LEU A 31 9.51 1.52 1.70
C LEU A 31 8.13 1.77 2.37
N VAL A 32 7.17 2.31 1.63
CA VAL A 32 5.81 2.55 2.14
C VAL A 32 5.09 1.23 2.42
N LEU A 33 5.26 0.22 1.57
CA LEU A 33 4.71 -1.12 1.79
C LEU A 33 5.30 -1.78 3.04
N ASP A 34 6.60 -1.63 3.26
CA ASP A 34 7.26 -2.17 4.44
C ASP A 34 6.80 -1.46 5.72
N GLN A 35 6.62 -0.15 5.67
CA GLN A 35 6.01 0.61 6.77
C GLN A 35 4.58 0.15 7.05
N TYR A 36 3.78 -0.10 6.02
CA TYR A 36 2.43 -0.63 6.19
C TYR A 36 2.44 -2.02 6.85
N ARG A 37 3.33 -2.90 6.40
CA ARG A 37 3.50 -4.25 6.95
C ARG A 37 3.93 -4.25 8.42
N SER A 38 4.81 -3.34 8.79
CA SER A 38 5.27 -3.17 10.18
C SER A 38 4.27 -2.47 11.11
N GLY A 39 3.13 -2.00 10.59
CA GLY A 39 2.13 -1.26 11.35
C GLY A 39 2.50 0.20 11.63
N ALA A 40 3.60 0.68 11.09
CA ALA A 40 4.03 2.07 11.21
C ALA A 40 3.10 3.04 10.44
N PRO A 41 3.05 4.32 10.81
CA PRO A 41 2.28 5.31 10.06
C PRO A 41 2.84 5.44 8.64
N THR A 42 2.04 5.07 7.64
CA THR A 42 2.43 5.17 6.24
C THR A 42 2.38 6.61 5.75
N ARG A 43 3.45 7.04 5.07
CA ARG A 43 3.50 8.34 4.39
C ARG A 43 3.04 8.18 2.93
N THR A 44 2.46 9.24 2.39
CA THR A 44 2.17 9.30 0.95
C THR A 44 3.48 9.39 0.16
N VAL A 45 3.56 8.64 -0.93
CA VAL A 45 4.70 8.71 -1.83
C VAL A 45 4.60 10.01 -2.63
N SER A 46 5.57 10.91 -2.45
CA SER A 46 5.70 12.13 -3.22
C SER A 46 6.66 11.91 -4.38
N PHE A 47 6.23 12.31 -5.58
CA PHE A 47 7.00 12.20 -6.82
C PHE A 47 7.34 13.57 -7.35
N ARG A 48 8.52 13.67 -7.93
CA ARG A 48 8.99 14.91 -8.55
C ARG A 48 8.26 15.15 -9.88
N ASN A 49 8.03 16.42 -10.23
CA ASN A 49 7.47 16.78 -11.54
C ASN A 49 8.36 16.22 -12.66
N GLY A 50 7.76 15.42 -13.56
CA GLY A 50 8.45 14.79 -14.68
C GLY A 50 8.66 13.28 -14.56
N ASP A 51 8.24 12.64 -13.48
CA ASP A 51 8.29 11.18 -13.35
C ASP A 51 7.25 10.53 -14.27
N GLN A 52 7.73 9.60 -15.09
CA GLN A 52 6.90 8.87 -16.06
C GLN A 52 5.85 7.96 -15.41
N ILE A 53 6.04 7.65 -14.14
CA ILE A 53 5.17 6.76 -13.37
C ILE A 53 4.25 7.52 -12.40
N ARG A 54 3.98 8.78 -12.68
CA ARG A 54 3.10 9.62 -11.85
C ARG A 54 1.69 9.02 -11.69
N ALA A 55 1.14 8.46 -12.76
CA ALA A 55 -0.17 7.80 -12.72
C ALA A 55 -0.16 6.56 -11.81
N LEU A 56 0.90 5.75 -11.87
CA LEU A 56 1.10 4.60 -11.00
C LEU A 56 1.22 5.03 -9.53
N ALA A 57 1.95 6.10 -9.27
CA ALA A 57 2.09 6.66 -7.94
C ALA A 57 0.78 7.15 -7.34
N GLN A 58 -0.05 7.80 -8.14
CA GLN A 58 -1.37 8.24 -7.71
C GLN A 58 -2.27 7.04 -7.37
N ALA A 59 -2.28 6.02 -8.24
CA ALA A 59 -3.02 4.78 -8.00
C ALA A 59 -2.53 4.06 -6.74
N PHE A 60 -1.22 4.00 -6.53
CA PHE A 60 -0.62 3.41 -5.35
C PHE A 60 -1.00 4.15 -4.07
N ASN A 61 -0.92 5.49 -4.05
CA ASN A 61 -1.31 6.29 -2.90
C ASN A 61 -2.80 6.15 -2.57
N LEU A 62 -3.66 6.07 -3.59
CA LEU A 62 -5.08 5.83 -3.41
C LEU A 62 -5.34 4.46 -2.78
N TRP A 63 -4.66 3.43 -3.29
CA TRP A 63 -4.78 2.06 -2.79
C TRP A 63 -4.31 1.92 -1.34
N ILE A 64 -3.12 2.45 -1.00
CA ILE A 64 -2.60 2.48 0.37
C ILE A 64 -3.54 3.25 1.31
N GLY A 65 -4.11 4.36 0.85
CA GLY A 65 -5.09 5.13 1.61
C GLY A 65 -6.36 4.31 1.91
N THR A 66 -6.81 3.49 0.97
CA THR A 66 -7.95 2.59 1.15
C THR A 66 -7.64 1.49 2.16
N LEU A 67 -6.51 0.80 2.00
CA LEU A 67 -6.07 -0.23 2.95
C LEU A 67 -5.96 0.30 4.39
N ARG A 68 -5.44 1.53 4.54
CA ARG A 68 -5.34 2.16 5.86
C ARG A 68 -6.72 2.40 6.48
N ARG A 69 -7.67 2.93 5.71
CA ARG A 69 -9.04 3.16 6.18
C ARG A 69 -9.73 1.87 6.59
N ASP A 70 -9.57 0.82 5.79
CA ASP A 70 -10.18 -0.48 6.06
C ASP A 70 -9.56 -1.13 7.30
N ARG A 71 -8.24 -1.05 7.46
CA ARG A 71 -7.58 -1.51 8.69
C ARG A 71 -8.09 -0.79 9.94
N HIS A 72 -8.27 0.52 9.88
CA HIS A 72 -8.82 1.29 11.00
C HIS A 72 -10.27 0.89 11.30
N ARG A 73 -11.07 0.66 10.26
CA ARG A 73 -12.46 0.20 10.40
C ARG A 73 -12.52 -1.18 11.06
N TRP A 74 -11.71 -2.12 10.60
CA TRP A 74 -11.65 -3.47 11.19
C TRP A 74 -11.22 -3.44 12.65
N LEU A 75 -10.19 -2.67 12.97
CA LEU A 75 -9.75 -2.51 14.36
C LEU A 75 -10.83 -1.86 15.25
N ALA A 76 -11.55 -0.87 14.74
CA ALA A 76 -12.66 -0.26 15.46
C ALA A 76 -13.79 -1.27 15.72
N THR A 77 -14.17 -2.04 14.69
CA THR A 77 -15.19 -3.10 14.81
C THR A 77 -14.80 -4.14 15.85
N MET A 78 -13.53 -4.58 15.85
CA MET A 78 -13.04 -5.56 16.82
C MET A 78 -13.01 -4.99 18.25
N LYS A 79 -12.59 -3.74 18.42
CA LYS A 79 -12.61 -3.08 19.74
C LYS A 79 -14.02 -2.89 20.30
N ASP A 80 -14.98 -2.58 19.43
CA ASP A 80 -16.38 -2.46 19.86
C ASP A 80 -16.94 -3.81 20.28
N ALA A 81 -16.66 -4.88 19.53
CA ALA A 81 -17.04 -6.24 19.92
C ALA A 81 -16.39 -6.67 21.25
N GLU A 82 -15.10 -6.38 21.44
CA GLU A 82 -14.40 -6.64 22.68
C GLU A 82 -15.04 -5.90 23.86
N ARG A 83 -15.40 -4.63 23.68
CA ARG A 83 -16.06 -3.83 24.72
C ARG A 83 -17.41 -4.41 25.13
N HIS A 84 -18.23 -4.86 24.17
CA HIS A 84 -19.51 -5.51 24.45
C HIS A 84 -19.31 -6.84 25.14
N CYS A 85 -18.30 -7.61 24.77
CA CYS A 85 -17.94 -8.85 25.47
C CYS A 85 -17.58 -8.64 26.94
N LEU A 86 -16.94 -7.54 27.29
CA LEU A 86 -16.61 -7.21 28.68
C LEU A 86 -17.83 -6.78 29.49
N GLN A 87 -18.90 -6.30 28.84
CA GLN A 87 -20.11 -5.84 29.52
C GLN A 87 -21.14 -6.94 29.76
N ASP A 88 -21.27 -7.88 28.80
CA ASP A 88 -22.26 -8.96 28.88
C ASP A 88 -21.73 -10.22 28.18
N GLU A 89 -21.48 -11.27 28.95
CA GLU A 89 -20.98 -12.55 28.47
C GLU A 89 -21.99 -13.30 27.59
N ALA A 90 -23.28 -13.08 27.80
CA ALA A 90 -24.32 -13.74 27.01
C ALA A 90 -24.41 -13.24 25.57
N THR A 91 -24.14 -11.96 25.34
CA THR A 91 -24.16 -11.34 24.01
C THR A 91 -22.79 -11.36 23.32
N CYS A 92 -21.72 -11.65 24.06
CA CYS A 92 -20.36 -11.66 23.58
C CYS A 92 -20.16 -12.51 22.31
N ARG A 93 -20.72 -13.71 22.30
CA ARG A 93 -20.60 -14.63 21.17
C ARG A 93 -21.24 -14.08 19.90
N ALA A 94 -22.44 -13.55 20.01
CA ALA A 94 -23.19 -12.97 18.89
C ALA A 94 -22.49 -11.73 18.34
N GLU A 95 -22.01 -10.84 19.20
CA GLU A 95 -21.26 -9.64 18.81
C GLU A 95 -19.93 -9.98 18.14
N MET A 96 -19.20 -10.97 18.63
CA MET A 96 -17.95 -11.42 18.04
C MET A 96 -18.18 -12.06 16.65
N GLU A 97 -19.19 -12.89 16.51
CA GLU A 97 -19.57 -13.49 15.21
C GLU A 97 -19.96 -12.43 14.20
N GLU A 98 -20.72 -11.42 14.60
CA GLU A 98 -21.10 -10.31 13.74
C GLU A 98 -19.89 -9.47 13.33
N ALA A 99 -18.97 -9.17 14.25
CA ALA A 99 -17.73 -8.44 13.95
C ALA A 99 -16.84 -9.21 12.96
N LEU A 100 -16.68 -10.51 13.15
CA LEU A 100 -15.93 -11.38 12.24
C LEU A 100 -16.59 -11.45 10.85
N ARG A 101 -17.91 -11.51 10.78
CA ARG A 101 -18.65 -11.49 9.51
C ARG A 101 -18.42 -10.20 8.75
N LYS A 102 -18.51 -9.05 9.41
CA LYS A 102 -18.25 -7.72 8.79
C LYS A 102 -16.84 -7.62 8.24
N VAL A 103 -15.85 -8.06 9.00
CA VAL A 103 -14.46 -8.06 8.55
C VAL A 103 -14.26 -9.01 7.37
N ALA A 104 -14.86 -10.19 7.40
CA ALA A 104 -14.78 -11.16 6.31
C ALA A 104 -15.43 -10.64 5.02
N GLU A 105 -16.57 -9.97 5.10
CA GLU A 105 -17.23 -9.34 3.95
C GLU A 105 -16.37 -8.22 3.35
N ASP A 106 -15.76 -7.39 4.19
CA ASP A 106 -14.84 -6.35 3.73
C ASP A 106 -13.59 -6.95 3.05
N MET A 107 -13.03 -8.00 3.62
CA MET A 107 -11.87 -8.70 3.03
C MET A 107 -12.20 -9.37 1.69
N ALA A 108 -13.42 -9.87 1.51
CA ALA A 108 -13.87 -10.48 0.26
C ALA A 108 -13.85 -9.50 -0.93
N ARG A 109 -13.86 -8.19 -0.70
CA ARG A 109 -13.72 -7.18 -1.74
C ARG A 109 -12.36 -7.16 -2.42
N TYR A 110 -11.33 -7.73 -1.78
CA TYR A 110 -9.97 -7.77 -2.32
C TYR A 110 -9.67 -9.05 -3.13
N HIS A 111 -10.63 -9.91 -3.23
CA HIS A 111 -10.61 -11.09 -4.11
C HIS A 111 -11.45 -10.84 -5.36
#